data_106e7c6e8bc0104f3d28e1f8e0a20f02
#
_entry.id   106e7c6e8bc0104f3d28e1f8e0a20f02
#
_cell.length_a   1.000
_cell.length_b   1.000
_cell.length_c   1.000
_cell.angle_alpha   90.00
_cell.angle_beta   90.00
_cell.angle_gamma   90.00
#
_symmetry.space_group_name_H-M   'P 1'
#
loop_
_entity.id
_entity.type
_entity.pdbx_description
1 polymer ?
#
loop_
_entity_poly.entity_id
_entity_poly.type
_entity_poly.pdbx_seq_one_letter_code
_entity_poly.pdbx_strand_id
1 'polypeptide(L)'
;MSDSTDMYDLIEFAERGGYQGSVIKFYDFENGNVYTPFEKKRDVIYSKPAYEDGFYYFLQGDYGLKRVTLYKYLPEEVLEEVTEFSLDEVDLYNLQIVGQKVHVISQNAEVFKCYYPEKMSFALKPNETVELITDDKVILEAWIEEGWDDENDCATDDYKFYNKVIVKDFDGNLISEEVGSIYQAADGTYWMA
;
A
#
# COMPACT_ATOMS: atom_id res chain seq x y z
N MET A 1 12.05 -9.65 -17.64
CA MET A 1 10.68 -9.13 -17.71
C MET A 1 10.27 -8.81 -16.29
N SER A 2 9.96 -7.57 -15.98
CA SER A 2 9.29 -7.25 -14.73
C SER A 2 7.88 -7.83 -14.83
N ASP A 3 7.51 -8.68 -13.89
CA ASP A 3 6.16 -9.15 -13.72
C ASP A 3 5.34 -7.95 -13.20
N SER A 4 4.38 -7.49 -13.97
CA SER A 4 3.50 -6.37 -13.56
C SER A 4 2.27 -6.85 -12.78
N THR A 5 2.22 -8.13 -12.45
CA THR A 5 1.15 -8.74 -11.68
C THR A 5 1.17 -8.20 -10.25
N ASP A 6 0.07 -7.67 -9.79
CA ASP A 6 -0.09 -7.21 -8.42
C ASP A 6 -0.87 -8.23 -7.55
N MET A 7 -1.04 -7.91 -6.27
CA MET A 7 -1.71 -8.81 -5.32
C MET A 7 -3.16 -9.10 -5.71
N TYR A 8 -3.84 -8.13 -6.35
CA TYR A 8 -5.22 -8.24 -6.81
C TYR A 8 -5.39 -9.35 -7.88
N ASP A 9 -4.42 -9.50 -8.77
CA ASP A 9 -4.47 -10.48 -9.86
C ASP A 9 -4.27 -11.93 -9.41
N LEU A 10 -3.80 -12.16 -8.18
CA LEU A 10 -3.42 -13.48 -7.69
C LEU A 10 -4.56 -14.51 -7.82
N ILE A 11 -5.77 -14.14 -7.40
CA ILE A 11 -6.93 -15.05 -7.41
C ILE A 11 -7.29 -15.39 -8.86
N GLU A 12 -7.42 -14.38 -9.72
CA GLU A 12 -7.81 -14.56 -11.11
C GLU A 12 -6.82 -15.45 -11.87
N PHE A 13 -5.52 -15.19 -11.72
CA PHE A 13 -4.50 -15.99 -12.41
C PHE A 13 -4.39 -17.40 -11.86
N ALA A 14 -4.51 -17.59 -10.56
CA ALA A 14 -4.48 -18.92 -9.96
C ALA A 14 -5.66 -19.78 -10.43
N GLU A 15 -6.86 -19.21 -10.56
CA GLU A 15 -8.06 -19.90 -11.01
C GLU A 15 -8.08 -20.16 -12.53
N ARG A 16 -7.48 -19.29 -13.34
CA ARG A 16 -7.41 -19.42 -14.81
C ARG A 16 -6.31 -20.33 -15.33
N GLY A 17 -5.63 -21.08 -14.51
CA GLY A 17 -4.59 -22.03 -14.94
C GLY A 17 -3.30 -21.93 -14.17
N GLY A 18 -3.26 -21.07 -13.15
CA GLY A 18 -2.17 -20.87 -12.24
C GLY A 18 -1.20 -19.77 -12.68
N TYR A 19 -0.64 -19.11 -11.68
CA TYR A 19 0.41 -18.14 -11.81
C TYR A 19 1.77 -18.79 -11.55
N GLN A 20 2.78 -18.48 -12.36
CA GLN A 20 4.10 -19.10 -12.22
C GLN A 20 4.85 -18.70 -10.94
N GLY A 21 4.31 -17.73 -10.22
CA GLY A 21 4.88 -17.17 -9.01
C GLY A 21 5.94 -16.11 -9.28
N SER A 22 6.11 -15.19 -8.33
CA SER A 22 7.18 -14.21 -8.31
C SER A 22 8.29 -14.59 -7.34
N VAL A 23 9.37 -13.80 -7.32
CA VAL A 23 10.48 -13.91 -6.38
C VAL A 23 10.78 -12.53 -5.86
N ILE A 24 10.82 -12.38 -4.54
CA ILE A 24 11.31 -11.16 -3.91
C ILE A 24 12.83 -11.24 -3.73
N LYS A 25 13.55 -10.17 -4.07
CA LYS A 25 15.02 -10.09 -3.94
C LYS A 25 15.41 -8.76 -3.33
N PHE A 26 16.38 -8.81 -2.45
CA PHE A 26 16.98 -7.65 -1.81
C PHE A 26 18.43 -7.52 -2.27
N TYR A 27 18.77 -6.35 -2.80
CA TYR A 27 20.11 -6.07 -3.33
C TYR A 27 20.85 -5.15 -2.37
N ASP A 28 22.01 -5.57 -1.93
CA ASP A 28 22.97 -4.73 -1.23
C ASP A 28 23.89 -4.08 -2.26
N PHE A 29 23.70 -2.80 -2.50
CA PHE A 29 24.49 -2.05 -3.50
C PHE A 29 25.90 -1.70 -3.05
N GLU A 30 26.22 -1.82 -1.76
CA GLU A 30 27.57 -1.56 -1.25
C GLU A 30 28.52 -2.74 -1.54
N ASN A 31 28.05 -3.96 -1.34
CA ASN A 31 28.87 -5.17 -1.50
C ASN A 31 28.47 -6.05 -2.69
N GLY A 32 27.34 -5.73 -3.36
CA GLY A 32 26.83 -6.49 -4.51
C GLY A 32 26.12 -7.79 -4.17
N ASN A 33 25.84 -8.05 -2.90
CA ASN A 33 25.11 -9.24 -2.49
C ASN A 33 23.63 -9.19 -2.88
N VAL A 34 23.05 -10.38 -3.15
CA VAL A 34 21.64 -10.54 -3.47
C VAL A 34 21.05 -11.59 -2.54
N TYR A 35 20.06 -11.16 -1.78
CA TYR A 35 19.38 -12.02 -0.82
C TYR A 35 18.00 -12.39 -1.33
N THR A 36 17.66 -13.67 -1.23
CA THR A 36 16.38 -14.23 -1.70
C THR A 36 15.77 -15.04 -0.57
N PRO A 37 14.86 -14.47 0.24
CA PRO A 37 14.34 -15.17 1.43
C PRO A 37 13.50 -16.39 1.11
N PHE A 38 12.94 -16.48 -0.09
CA PHE A 38 12.10 -17.60 -0.50
C PHE A 38 12.45 -18.11 -1.89
N GLU A 39 12.34 -19.41 -2.07
CA GLU A 39 12.35 -20.00 -3.41
C GLU A 39 11.08 -19.62 -4.19
N LYS A 40 11.18 -19.61 -5.51
CA LYS A 40 10.03 -19.37 -6.38
C LYS A 40 8.99 -20.48 -6.19
N LYS A 41 7.76 -20.08 -5.89
CA LYS A 41 6.63 -20.98 -5.70
C LYS A 41 5.47 -20.56 -6.57
N ARG A 42 4.80 -21.54 -7.21
CA ARG A 42 3.59 -21.31 -8.01
C ARG A 42 2.48 -20.72 -7.15
N ASP A 43 1.72 -19.78 -7.75
CA ASP A 43 0.59 -19.10 -7.14
C ASP A 43 0.96 -18.32 -5.86
N VAL A 44 2.20 -17.80 -5.82
CA VAL A 44 2.72 -16.93 -4.75
C VAL A 44 3.21 -15.62 -5.34
N ILE A 45 2.81 -14.52 -4.69
CA ILE A 45 3.16 -13.14 -5.07
C ILE A 45 3.63 -12.35 -3.84
N TYR A 46 4.42 -11.30 -4.05
CA TYR A 46 4.93 -10.44 -3.00
C TYR A 46 4.55 -8.98 -3.25
N SER A 47 4.22 -8.24 -2.19
CA SER A 47 4.05 -6.79 -2.26
C SER A 47 5.39 -6.06 -2.41
N LYS A 48 5.32 -4.76 -2.70
CA LYS A 48 6.47 -3.86 -2.52
C LYS A 48 6.89 -3.88 -1.05
N PRO A 49 8.20 -4.02 -0.73
CA PRO A 49 8.67 -3.93 0.66
C PRO A 49 8.59 -2.50 1.19
N ALA A 50 8.29 -2.38 2.49
CA ALA A 50 8.53 -1.19 3.29
C ALA A 50 9.76 -1.40 4.17
N TYR A 51 10.51 -0.34 4.48
CA TYR A 51 11.63 -0.37 5.41
C TYR A 51 11.29 0.47 6.63
N GLU A 52 11.33 -0.15 7.81
CA GLU A 52 10.97 0.48 9.08
C GLU A 52 11.81 -0.12 10.22
N ASP A 53 12.34 0.73 11.09
CA ASP A 53 13.11 0.34 12.28
C ASP A 53 14.24 -0.69 12.01
N GLY A 54 14.94 -0.54 10.88
CA GLY A 54 16.06 -1.42 10.52
C GLY A 54 15.66 -2.73 9.85
N PHE A 55 14.37 -2.94 9.55
CA PHE A 55 13.87 -4.18 8.94
C PHE A 55 13.06 -3.89 7.67
N TYR A 56 13.06 -4.85 6.77
CA TYR A 56 12.13 -4.87 5.64
C TYR A 56 10.85 -5.59 6.05
N TYR A 57 9.71 -5.02 5.67
CA TYR A 57 8.40 -5.64 5.82
C TYR A 57 7.78 -5.82 4.45
N PHE A 58 7.19 -6.97 4.17
CA PHE A 58 6.51 -7.25 2.92
C PHE A 58 5.39 -8.27 3.10
N LEU A 59 4.41 -8.23 2.22
CA LEU A 59 3.33 -9.19 2.17
C LEU A 59 3.67 -10.31 1.18
N GLN A 60 3.33 -11.53 1.55
CA GLN A 60 3.31 -12.69 0.67
C GLN A 60 1.86 -13.16 0.53
N GLY A 61 1.30 -13.11 -0.67
CA GLY A 61 0.04 -13.76 -1.01
C GLY A 61 0.31 -15.18 -1.52
N ASP A 62 -0.26 -16.19 -0.89
CA ASP A 62 -0.19 -17.60 -1.27
C ASP A 62 -1.60 -18.13 -1.53
N TYR A 63 -1.96 -18.28 -2.82
CA TYR A 63 -3.27 -18.80 -3.19
C TYR A 63 -3.47 -20.27 -2.77
N GLY A 64 -2.43 -21.07 -2.80
CA GLY A 64 -2.49 -22.48 -2.39
C GLY A 64 -2.81 -22.65 -0.91
N LEU A 65 -2.30 -21.74 -0.07
CA LEU A 65 -2.58 -21.70 1.37
C LEU A 65 -3.77 -20.81 1.73
N LYS A 66 -4.35 -20.09 0.75
CA LYS A 66 -5.48 -19.17 0.93
C LYS A 66 -5.20 -18.07 1.96
N ARG A 67 -4.00 -17.52 1.97
CA ARG A 67 -3.59 -16.51 2.95
C ARG A 67 -2.68 -15.43 2.38
N VAL A 68 -2.66 -14.30 3.08
CA VAL A 68 -1.64 -13.25 2.97
C VAL A 68 -0.87 -13.21 4.30
N THR A 69 0.45 -13.26 4.23
CA THR A 69 1.33 -13.22 5.41
C THR A 69 2.19 -11.98 5.37
N LEU A 70 2.23 -11.23 6.48
CA LEU A 70 3.17 -10.14 6.69
C LEU A 70 4.47 -10.71 7.24
N TYR A 71 5.58 -10.48 6.54
CA TYR A 71 6.91 -10.86 6.98
C TYR A 71 7.72 -9.66 7.44
N LYS A 72 8.54 -9.89 8.47
CA LYS A 72 9.66 -9.03 8.90
C LYS A 72 10.95 -9.70 8.49
N TYR A 73 11.85 -8.95 7.85
CA TYR A 73 13.05 -9.50 7.25
C TYR A 73 14.27 -8.60 7.44
N LEU A 74 15.38 -9.22 7.84
CA LEU A 74 16.71 -8.66 7.75
C LEU A 74 17.62 -9.74 7.14
N PRO A 75 18.32 -9.47 6.02
CA PRO A 75 19.16 -10.46 5.37
C PRO A 75 20.08 -11.20 6.34
N GLU A 76 20.13 -12.53 6.23
CA GLU A 76 20.94 -13.46 7.04
C GLU A 76 20.64 -13.49 8.55
N GLU A 77 19.82 -12.57 9.08
CA GLU A 77 19.57 -12.44 10.52
C GLU A 77 18.12 -12.77 10.91
N VAL A 78 17.12 -12.22 10.19
CA VAL A 78 15.71 -12.32 10.56
C VAL A 78 14.85 -12.68 9.36
N LEU A 79 14.00 -13.68 9.51
CA LEU A 79 12.83 -13.94 8.66
C LEU A 79 11.71 -14.45 9.58
N GLU A 80 10.75 -13.57 9.86
CA GLU A 80 9.70 -13.81 10.85
C GLU A 80 8.32 -13.54 10.24
N GLU A 81 7.37 -14.44 10.51
CA GLU A 81 5.95 -14.20 10.23
C GLU A 81 5.38 -13.31 11.35
N VAL A 82 4.98 -12.08 11.02
CA VAL A 82 4.42 -11.13 11.99
C VAL A 82 2.94 -11.41 12.23
N THR A 83 2.20 -11.58 11.15
CA THR A 83 0.77 -11.93 11.18
C THR A 83 0.34 -12.52 9.85
N GLU A 84 -0.81 -13.22 9.86
CA GLU A 84 -1.43 -13.73 8.64
C GLU A 84 -2.91 -13.36 8.57
N PHE A 85 -3.42 -13.29 7.37
CA PHE A 85 -4.84 -13.02 7.04
C PHE A 85 -5.32 -14.09 6.05
N SER A 86 -6.58 -14.53 6.20
CA SER A 86 -7.23 -15.30 5.13
C SER A 86 -7.42 -14.42 3.89
N LEU A 87 -7.32 -14.99 2.68
CA LEU A 87 -7.65 -14.27 1.45
C LEU A 87 -9.10 -13.74 1.43
N ASP A 88 -10.00 -14.37 2.20
CA ASP A 88 -11.41 -13.94 2.30
C ASP A 88 -11.59 -12.75 3.30
N GLU A 89 -10.59 -12.46 4.13
CA GLU A 89 -10.64 -11.37 5.13
C GLU A 89 -10.07 -10.06 4.63
N VAL A 90 -9.21 -10.10 3.60
CA VAL A 90 -8.55 -8.92 3.06
C VAL A 90 -9.05 -8.59 1.68
N ASP A 91 -9.19 -7.30 1.39
CA ASP A 91 -9.37 -6.82 0.03
C ASP A 91 -7.99 -6.69 -0.60
N LEU A 92 -7.73 -7.49 -1.63
CA LEU A 92 -6.44 -7.50 -2.33
C LEU A 92 -6.23 -6.27 -3.23
N TYR A 93 -7.31 -5.51 -3.49
CA TYR A 93 -7.21 -4.30 -4.29
C TYR A 93 -6.46 -3.21 -3.51
N ASN A 94 -5.34 -2.74 -4.06
CA ASN A 94 -4.43 -1.82 -3.40
C ASN A 94 -3.98 -2.27 -1.99
N LEU A 95 -3.84 -3.59 -1.78
CA LEU A 95 -3.31 -4.12 -0.53
C LEU A 95 -1.82 -3.79 -0.43
N GLN A 96 -1.44 -3.01 0.57
CA GLN A 96 -0.08 -2.50 0.73
C GLN A 96 0.30 -2.26 2.19
N ILE A 97 1.57 -1.93 2.40
CA ILE A 97 2.11 -1.51 3.69
C ILE A 97 2.36 -0.01 3.63
N VAL A 98 1.82 0.73 4.59
CA VAL A 98 2.00 2.19 4.72
C VAL A 98 2.28 2.61 6.16
N GLY A 99 2.83 3.82 6.32
CA GLY A 99 2.97 4.52 7.59
C GLY A 99 4.30 4.34 8.29
N GLN A 100 4.47 5.11 9.39
CA GLN A 100 5.67 5.09 10.24
C GLN A 100 5.75 3.83 11.12
N LYS A 101 4.64 3.19 11.36
CA LYS A 101 4.54 1.83 11.87
C LYS A 101 4.00 0.99 10.74
N VAL A 102 4.37 -0.27 10.72
CA VAL A 102 3.93 -1.18 9.65
C VAL A 102 2.42 -1.36 9.70
N HIS A 103 1.68 -0.65 8.85
CA HIS A 103 0.23 -0.81 8.72
C HIS A 103 -0.07 -1.54 7.41
N VAL A 104 -0.82 -2.65 7.52
CA VAL A 104 -1.34 -3.37 6.35
C VAL A 104 -2.72 -2.83 6.03
N ILE A 105 -2.85 -2.21 4.87
CA ILE A 105 -4.08 -1.55 4.44
C ILE A 105 -4.53 -2.00 3.06
N SER A 106 -5.83 -1.83 2.80
CA SER A 106 -6.36 -1.73 1.44
C SER A 106 -7.21 -0.47 1.31
N GLN A 107 -7.32 0.03 0.09
CA GLN A 107 -8.18 1.16 -0.22
C GLN A 107 -8.73 1.06 -1.64
N ASN A 108 -9.97 1.49 -1.81
CA ASN A 108 -10.60 1.70 -3.09
C ASN A 108 -11.29 3.08 -3.11
N ALA A 109 -12.04 3.41 -4.16
CA ALA A 109 -12.69 4.72 -4.29
C ALA A 109 -13.77 5.01 -3.22
N GLU A 110 -14.14 4.04 -2.39
CA GLU A 110 -15.25 4.15 -1.45
C GLU A 110 -14.84 3.93 0.00
N VAL A 111 -13.81 3.07 0.24
CA VAL A 111 -13.49 2.62 1.59
C VAL A 111 -12.00 2.40 1.78
N PHE A 112 -11.53 2.83 2.95
CA PHE A 112 -10.24 2.49 3.54
C PHE A 112 -10.43 1.41 4.60
N LYS A 113 -9.52 0.42 4.63
CA LYS A 113 -9.43 -0.61 5.66
C LYS A 113 -8.00 -0.81 6.10
N CYS A 114 -7.77 -0.85 7.41
CA CYS A 114 -6.53 -1.31 8.01
C CYS A 114 -6.76 -2.66 8.68
N TYR A 115 -5.86 -3.59 8.45
CA TYR A 115 -5.93 -4.97 8.96
C TYR A 115 -4.93 -5.22 10.08
N TYR A 116 -3.84 -4.46 10.13
CA TYR A 116 -2.76 -4.57 11.11
C TYR A 116 -2.06 -3.21 11.28
N PRO A 117 -1.58 -2.84 12.48
CA PRO A 117 -1.75 -3.52 13.77
C PRO A 117 -3.16 -3.37 14.35
N GLU A 118 -3.83 -2.24 14.13
CA GLU A 118 -5.19 -1.97 14.57
C GLU A 118 -6.17 -2.17 13.43
N LYS A 119 -7.34 -2.74 13.73
CA LYS A 119 -8.43 -2.83 12.75
C LYS A 119 -9.22 -1.52 12.74
N MET A 120 -9.18 -0.82 11.61
CA MET A 120 -9.97 0.39 11.39
C MET A 120 -10.54 0.42 9.98
N SER A 121 -11.67 1.11 9.79
CA SER A 121 -12.27 1.29 8.47
C SER A 121 -13.17 2.51 8.45
N PHE A 122 -13.10 3.30 7.39
CA PHE A 122 -13.99 4.43 7.16
C PHE A 122 -14.17 4.69 5.66
N ALA A 123 -15.20 5.47 5.33
CA ALA A 123 -15.49 5.83 3.94
C ALA A 123 -14.46 6.82 3.39
N LEU A 124 -14.07 6.61 2.15
CA LEU A 124 -13.27 7.53 1.34
C LEU A 124 -14.14 8.23 0.30
N LYS A 125 -13.73 9.42 -0.11
CA LYS A 125 -14.20 10.01 -1.37
C LYS A 125 -13.37 9.44 -2.52
N PRO A 126 -13.91 9.42 -3.75
CA PRO A 126 -13.22 8.83 -4.91
C PRO A 126 -11.84 9.45 -5.23
N ASN A 127 -11.61 10.68 -4.80
CA ASN A 127 -10.37 11.44 -5.00
C ASN A 127 -9.43 11.43 -3.78
N GLU A 128 -9.75 10.69 -2.72
CA GLU A 128 -8.93 10.57 -1.52
C GLU A 128 -8.06 9.31 -1.59
N THR A 129 -6.77 9.46 -1.26
CA THR A 129 -5.79 8.37 -1.15
C THR A 129 -5.08 8.46 0.20
N VAL A 130 -4.97 7.34 0.90
CA VAL A 130 -4.21 7.26 2.16
C VAL A 130 -2.72 7.20 1.83
N GLU A 131 -1.95 8.18 2.35
CA GLU A 131 -0.51 8.31 2.11
C GLU A 131 0.32 7.91 3.33
N LEU A 132 -0.19 8.19 4.54
CA LEU A 132 0.55 7.99 5.78
C LEU A 132 -0.39 7.68 6.94
N ILE A 133 0.03 6.78 7.84
CA ILE A 133 -0.63 6.53 9.11
C ILE A 133 0.38 6.76 10.22
N THR A 134 0.03 7.62 11.18
CA THR A 134 0.80 7.90 12.39
C THR A 134 0.21 7.15 13.59
N ASP A 135 0.67 7.46 14.80
CA ASP A 135 0.18 6.82 16.03
C ASP A 135 -1.30 7.07 16.31
N ASP A 136 -1.86 8.18 15.82
CA ASP A 136 -3.21 8.64 16.15
C ASP A 136 -4.00 9.22 14.97
N LYS A 137 -3.43 9.23 13.76
CA LYS A 137 -4.02 9.90 12.60
C LYS A 137 -3.79 9.12 11.31
N VAL A 138 -4.72 9.28 10.40
CA VAL A 138 -4.61 8.88 9.00
C VAL A 138 -4.51 10.14 8.16
N ILE A 139 -3.48 10.21 7.32
CA ILE A 139 -3.19 11.35 6.47
C ILE A 139 -3.44 10.92 5.02
N LEU A 140 -4.29 11.69 4.35
CA LEU A 140 -4.71 11.43 2.99
C LEU A 140 -4.30 12.60 2.10
N GLU A 141 -4.10 12.31 0.83
CA GLU A 141 -4.03 13.29 -0.23
C GLU A 141 -5.30 13.20 -1.09
N ALA A 142 -5.85 14.33 -1.47
CA ALA A 142 -7.00 14.40 -2.36
C ALA A 142 -6.68 15.28 -3.55
N TRP A 143 -6.89 14.76 -4.76
CA TRP A 143 -6.86 15.52 -6.00
C TRP A 143 -8.13 16.32 -6.14
N ILE A 144 -8.01 17.64 -6.23
CA ILE A 144 -9.13 18.57 -6.39
C ILE A 144 -9.05 19.20 -7.78
N GLU A 145 -10.17 19.17 -8.47
CA GLU A 145 -10.34 19.76 -9.79
C GLU A 145 -11.55 20.68 -9.77
N GLU A 146 -11.37 21.89 -10.24
CA GLU A 146 -12.43 22.91 -10.32
C GLU A 146 -12.47 23.53 -11.72
N GLY A 147 -13.64 23.93 -12.18
CA GLY A 147 -13.81 24.57 -13.48
C GLY A 147 -13.78 23.61 -14.66
N TRP A 148 -14.06 22.33 -14.44
CA TRP A 148 -14.33 21.37 -15.51
C TRP A 148 -15.77 21.47 -15.97
N ASP A 149 -16.01 21.51 -17.27
CA ASP A 149 -17.33 21.48 -17.88
C ASP A 149 -17.68 20.05 -18.31
N ASP A 150 -18.47 19.37 -17.48
CA ASP A 150 -18.87 17.97 -17.71
C ASP A 150 -19.75 17.80 -18.95
N GLU A 151 -20.47 18.85 -19.40
CA GLU A 151 -21.34 18.77 -20.57
C GLU A 151 -20.53 18.76 -21.87
N ASN A 152 -19.48 19.56 -21.93
CA ASN A 152 -18.62 19.71 -23.10
C ASN A 152 -17.31 18.92 -23.01
N ASP A 153 -17.07 18.22 -21.88
CA ASP A 153 -15.87 17.44 -21.59
C ASP A 153 -14.58 18.25 -21.82
N CYS A 154 -14.52 19.47 -21.25
CA CYS A 154 -13.39 20.37 -21.41
C CYS A 154 -13.17 21.30 -20.22
N ALA A 155 -11.92 21.79 -20.11
CA ALA A 155 -11.57 22.82 -19.13
C ALA A 155 -12.19 24.19 -19.51
N THR A 156 -12.73 24.92 -18.53
CA THR A 156 -13.15 26.31 -18.68
C THR A 156 -11.99 27.27 -18.44
N ASP A 157 -12.19 28.56 -18.64
CA ASP A 157 -11.17 29.59 -18.37
C ASP A 157 -10.78 29.68 -16.88
N ASP A 158 -11.64 29.18 -15.99
CA ASP A 158 -11.42 29.13 -14.53
C ASP A 158 -10.87 27.78 -14.05
N TYR A 159 -10.49 26.89 -14.98
CA TYR A 159 -9.99 25.58 -14.64
C TYR A 159 -8.71 25.65 -13.81
N LYS A 160 -8.71 24.90 -12.73
CA LYS A 160 -7.54 24.69 -11.87
C LYS A 160 -7.60 23.34 -11.21
N PHE A 161 -6.43 22.81 -10.89
CA PHE A 161 -6.29 21.59 -10.09
C PHE A 161 -5.24 21.81 -8.99
N TYR A 162 -5.41 21.12 -7.90
CA TYR A 162 -4.47 21.14 -6.77
C TYR A 162 -4.72 19.95 -5.87
N ASN A 163 -3.73 19.64 -5.03
CA ASN A 163 -3.89 18.63 -4.00
C ASN A 163 -4.27 19.27 -2.66
N LYS A 164 -5.01 18.53 -1.87
CA LYS A 164 -5.24 18.80 -0.44
C LYS A 164 -4.70 17.67 0.39
N VAL A 165 -4.02 18.02 1.46
CA VAL A 165 -3.69 17.10 2.55
C VAL A 165 -4.84 17.12 3.55
N ILE A 166 -5.40 15.94 3.83
CA ILE A 166 -6.54 15.74 4.72
C ILE A 166 -6.08 14.88 5.88
N VAL A 167 -6.32 15.34 7.10
CA VAL A 167 -6.00 14.59 8.32
C VAL A 167 -7.30 14.12 8.97
N LYS A 168 -7.42 12.81 9.20
CA LYS A 168 -8.54 12.17 9.88
C LYS A 168 -8.05 11.43 11.13
N ASP A 169 -8.94 11.26 12.12
CA ASP A 169 -8.72 10.29 13.19
C ASP A 169 -8.99 8.86 12.71
N PHE A 170 -8.77 7.87 13.59
CA PHE A 170 -8.98 6.45 13.26
C PHE A 170 -10.45 6.05 13.06
N ASP A 171 -11.38 6.91 13.48
CA ASP A 171 -12.81 6.75 13.20
C ASP A 171 -13.22 7.39 11.86
N GLY A 172 -12.29 8.05 11.17
CA GLY A 172 -12.51 8.73 9.89
C GLY A 172 -13.05 10.15 10.02
N ASN A 173 -13.10 10.73 11.23
CA ASN A 173 -13.53 12.10 11.43
C ASN A 173 -12.43 13.09 10.98
N LEU A 174 -12.85 14.14 10.28
CA LEU A 174 -11.95 15.19 9.80
C LEU A 174 -11.35 15.96 10.99
N ILE A 175 -10.02 16.05 11.04
CA ILE A 175 -9.26 16.89 11.98
C ILE A 175 -8.88 18.21 11.32
N SER A 176 -8.24 18.15 10.14
CA SER A 176 -7.84 19.32 9.38
C SER A 176 -7.73 19.00 7.89
N GLU A 177 -7.79 20.07 7.06
CA GLU A 177 -7.44 20.00 5.63
C GLU A 177 -6.67 21.25 5.23
N GLU A 178 -5.67 21.08 4.36
CA GLU A 178 -4.83 22.16 3.84
C GLU A 178 -4.48 21.89 2.38
N VAL A 179 -4.28 22.95 1.60
CA VAL A 179 -3.78 22.81 0.22
C VAL A 179 -2.31 22.46 0.26
N GLY A 180 -1.91 21.41 -0.44
CA GLY A 180 -0.56 20.91 -0.50
C GLY A 180 -0.52 19.43 -0.82
N SER A 181 0.69 18.88 -0.92
CA SER A 181 0.99 17.46 -1.13
C SER A 181 1.95 16.95 -0.08
N ILE A 182 1.90 15.64 0.18
CA ILE A 182 2.82 14.96 1.10
C ILE A 182 3.96 14.34 0.32
N TYR A 183 5.16 14.49 0.86
CA TYR A 183 6.37 13.94 0.28
C TYR A 183 7.15 13.16 1.34
N GLN A 184 7.67 12.00 0.95
CA GLN A 184 8.63 11.27 1.75
C GLN A 184 10.05 11.62 1.31
N ALA A 185 10.88 12.10 2.22
CA ALA A 185 12.31 12.31 1.99
C ALA A 185 13.07 10.99 1.94
N ALA A 186 14.30 11.02 1.44
CA ALA A 186 15.14 9.84 1.32
C ALA A 186 15.51 9.19 2.67
N ASP A 187 15.45 9.94 3.75
CA ASP A 187 15.68 9.47 5.12
C ASP A 187 14.41 8.90 5.80
N GLY A 188 13.30 8.85 5.07
CA GLY A 188 12.01 8.33 5.54
C GLY A 188 11.13 9.36 6.25
N THR A 189 11.60 10.60 6.46
CA THR A 189 10.75 11.66 7.03
C THR A 189 9.71 12.15 6.03
N TYR A 190 8.60 12.67 6.54
CA TYR A 190 7.51 13.22 5.74
C TYR A 190 7.42 14.73 5.93
N TRP A 191 7.10 15.43 4.87
CA TRP A 191 6.88 16.87 4.86
C TRP A 191 5.79 17.24 3.85
N MET A 192 5.17 18.40 4.04
CA MET A 192 4.12 18.95 3.19
C MET A 192 4.63 20.20 2.47
N ALA A 193 4.30 20.33 1.19
CA ALA A 193 4.55 21.52 0.38
C ALA A 193 3.36 21.88 -0.51
#